data_99d0c5389e1ab2f20745bd51d4735bc0
#
_entry.id   99d0c5389e1ab2f20745bd51d4735bc0
#
_cell.length_a   1.000
_cell.length_b   1.000
_cell.length_c   1.000
_cell.angle_alpha   90.00
_cell.angle_beta   90.00
_cell.angle_gamma   90.00
#
_symmetry.space_group_name_H-M   'P 1'
#
loop_
_entity.id
_entity.type
_entity.pdbx_description
1 polymer ?
#
loop_
_entity_poly.entity_id
_entity_poly.type
_entity_poly.pdbx_seq_one_letter_code
_entity_poly.pdbx_strand_id
1 'polypeptide(L)'
;MQSLIEGTWAIIAALSSGDSWMISDALRNPAAYLLGIPVVICGGYLFLLLLKQIPFMDKYFERTVLVGLYLTIATVIFVEVIRRFVFQVQAPWSTTLPPYLFLIMTWVACAANVKTRSHLSFSEFRNFMPRKMQFGCLCLDTILWLTFSVVVVTTTFRQAANSASNFQILLGTDNVLQWWFYIFVPISWLLLSARVLENFSEDIKKLKSGAPLLEQSAIGSE
;
A
#
# COMPACT_ATOMS: atom_id res chain seq x y z
N MET A 1 26.79 -15.38 3.17
CA MET A 1 26.82 -14.02 3.74
C MET A 1 27.45 -13.02 2.77
N GLN A 2 28.61 -13.32 2.16
CA GLN A 2 29.25 -12.46 1.14
C GLN A 2 28.33 -12.19 -0.07
N SER A 3 27.66 -13.20 -0.61
CA SER A 3 26.73 -13.05 -1.74
C SER A 3 25.53 -12.13 -1.47
N LEU A 4 25.06 -12.03 -0.23
CA LEU A 4 23.99 -11.12 0.16
C LEU A 4 24.51 -9.67 0.24
N ILE A 5 25.72 -9.45 0.74
CA ILE A 5 26.33 -8.12 0.81
C ILE A 5 26.61 -7.60 -0.61
N GLU A 6 27.17 -8.44 -1.47
CA GLU A 6 27.38 -8.09 -2.89
C GLU A 6 26.05 -7.78 -3.59
N GLY A 7 24.99 -8.58 -3.31
CA GLY A 7 23.66 -8.33 -3.79
C GLY A 7 23.06 -6.98 -3.34
N THR A 8 23.28 -6.59 -2.09
CA THR A 8 22.78 -5.27 -1.59
C THR A 8 23.50 -4.12 -2.28
N TRP A 9 24.80 -4.18 -2.49
CA TRP A 9 25.56 -3.18 -3.22
C TRP A 9 25.13 -3.08 -4.68
N ALA A 10 24.90 -4.22 -5.34
CA ALA A 10 24.39 -4.25 -6.71
C ALA A 10 23.02 -3.56 -6.83
N ILE A 11 22.11 -3.78 -5.86
CA ILE A 11 20.80 -3.11 -5.85
C ILE A 11 20.94 -1.60 -5.63
N ILE A 12 21.78 -1.17 -4.70
CA ILE A 12 22.02 0.26 -4.44
C ILE A 12 22.62 0.93 -5.69
N ALA A 13 23.59 0.28 -6.35
CA ALA A 13 24.19 0.78 -7.58
C ALA A 13 23.14 0.87 -8.71
N ALA A 14 22.28 -0.15 -8.87
CA ALA A 14 21.20 -0.14 -9.84
C ALA A 14 20.19 0.98 -9.58
N LEU A 15 19.81 1.21 -8.32
CA LEU A 15 18.91 2.31 -7.94
C LEU A 15 19.53 3.68 -8.23
N SER A 16 20.84 3.83 -8.03
CA SER A 16 21.56 5.10 -8.31
C SER A 16 21.74 5.37 -9.80
N SER A 17 21.75 4.33 -10.64
CA SER A 17 21.86 4.49 -12.10
C SER A 17 20.58 5.04 -12.75
N GLY A 18 19.42 4.84 -12.12
CA GLY A 18 18.12 5.21 -12.67
C GLY A 18 17.67 4.34 -13.86
N ASP A 19 18.44 3.31 -14.23
CA ASP A 19 18.09 2.40 -15.32
C ASP A 19 17.09 1.36 -14.83
N SER A 20 15.88 1.41 -15.39
CA SER A 20 14.78 0.52 -15.03
C SER A 20 15.07 -0.97 -15.28
N TRP A 21 15.89 -1.28 -16.29
CA TRP A 21 16.29 -2.66 -16.56
C TRP A 21 17.25 -3.17 -15.48
N MET A 22 18.29 -2.40 -15.16
CA MET A 22 19.23 -2.75 -14.08
C MET A 22 18.53 -2.90 -12.73
N ILE A 23 17.58 -1.99 -12.43
CA ILE A 23 16.78 -2.06 -11.20
C ILE A 23 15.95 -3.34 -11.17
N SER A 24 15.23 -3.66 -12.25
CA SER A 24 14.40 -4.85 -12.32
C SER A 24 15.21 -6.14 -12.17
N ASP A 25 16.41 -6.20 -12.76
CA ASP A 25 17.27 -7.37 -12.69
C ASP A 25 17.92 -7.52 -11.30
N ALA A 26 18.46 -6.45 -10.75
CA ALA A 26 19.06 -6.44 -9.40
C ALA A 26 18.05 -6.84 -8.31
N LEU A 27 16.78 -6.42 -8.43
CA LEU A 27 15.70 -6.78 -7.50
C LEU A 27 15.24 -8.25 -7.58
N ARG A 28 15.78 -9.04 -8.51
CA ARG A 28 15.61 -10.52 -8.49
C ARG A 28 16.40 -11.19 -7.39
N ASN A 29 17.44 -10.54 -6.91
CA ASN A 29 18.27 -11.08 -5.84
C ASN A 29 17.49 -11.11 -4.51
N PRO A 30 17.54 -12.21 -3.72
CA PRO A 30 16.93 -12.27 -2.39
C PRO A 30 17.38 -11.15 -1.43
N ALA A 31 18.54 -10.53 -1.66
CA ALA A 31 19.01 -9.37 -0.92
C ALA A 31 18.04 -8.17 -0.99
N ALA A 32 17.16 -8.11 -2.02
CA ALA A 32 16.13 -7.09 -2.15
C ALA A 32 15.14 -7.07 -0.97
N TYR A 33 14.82 -8.23 -0.40
CA TYR A 33 13.95 -8.30 0.78
C TYR A 33 14.64 -7.77 2.03
N LEU A 34 15.96 -7.93 2.16
CA LEU A 34 16.73 -7.35 3.28
C LEU A 34 16.75 -5.83 3.18
N LEU A 35 16.94 -5.27 1.99
CA LEU A 35 16.83 -3.83 1.75
C LEU A 35 15.39 -3.33 1.85
N GLY A 36 14.42 -4.16 1.57
CA GLY A 36 13.01 -3.86 1.76
C GLY A 36 12.63 -3.53 3.21
N ILE A 37 13.28 -4.15 4.19
CA ILE A 37 13.02 -3.91 5.61
C ILE A 37 13.24 -2.43 5.99
N PRO A 38 14.44 -1.85 5.83
CA PRO A 38 14.65 -0.45 6.15
C PRO A 38 13.80 0.49 5.25
N VAL A 39 13.56 0.14 4.00
CA VAL A 39 12.72 0.93 3.10
C VAL A 39 11.29 1.02 3.63
N VAL A 40 10.70 -0.10 4.06
CA VAL A 40 9.33 -0.14 4.61
C VAL A 40 9.24 0.60 5.94
N ILE A 41 10.21 0.38 6.85
CA ILE A 41 10.18 1.02 8.16
C ILE A 41 10.47 2.53 8.05
N CYS A 42 11.57 2.92 7.40
CA CYS A 42 11.94 4.32 7.26
C CYS A 42 10.99 5.07 6.32
N GLY A 43 10.59 4.45 5.20
CA GLY A 43 9.63 5.01 4.27
C GLY A 43 8.25 5.19 4.89
N GLY A 44 7.77 4.18 5.63
CA GLY A 44 6.52 4.26 6.40
C GLY A 44 6.57 5.36 7.46
N TYR A 45 7.67 5.46 8.21
CA TYR A 45 7.87 6.51 9.21
C TYR A 45 7.93 7.91 8.59
N LEU A 46 8.67 8.07 7.48
CA LEU A 46 8.74 9.33 6.74
C LEU A 46 7.35 9.72 6.21
N PHE A 47 6.60 8.77 5.66
CA PHE A 47 5.24 9.00 5.18
C PHE A 47 4.32 9.45 6.32
N LEU A 48 4.44 8.82 7.50
CA LEU A 48 3.70 9.22 8.69
C LEU A 48 4.02 10.66 9.12
N LEU A 49 5.32 11.05 9.11
CA LEU A 49 5.73 12.42 9.42
C LEU A 49 5.12 13.43 8.44
N LEU A 50 5.14 13.12 7.14
CA LEU A 50 4.56 13.97 6.10
C LEU A 50 3.04 14.16 6.30
N LEU A 51 2.32 13.09 6.61
CA LEU A 51 0.88 13.18 6.88
C LEU A 51 0.59 14.03 8.12
N LYS A 52 1.38 13.89 9.18
CA LYS A 52 1.18 14.65 10.43
C LYS A 52 1.50 16.14 10.33
N GLN A 53 2.28 16.56 9.32
CA GLN A 53 2.54 17.98 9.09
C GLN A 53 1.26 18.73 8.68
N ILE A 54 0.32 18.05 8.02
CA ILE A 54 -0.93 18.65 7.56
C ILE A 54 -2.09 17.87 8.19
N PRO A 55 -2.72 18.38 9.29
CA PRO A 55 -3.79 17.66 10.01
C PRO A 55 -4.98 17.29 9.13
N PHE A 56 -5.27 18.10 8.11
CA PHE A 56 -6.32 17.82 7.12
C PHE A 56 -5.97 16.57 6.29
N MET A 57 -4.72 16.43 5.85
CA MET A 57 -4.27 15.24 5.11
C MET A 57 -4.30 14.00 5.99
N ASP A 58 -3.83 14.09 7.23
CA ASP A 58 -3.85 12.94 8.13
C ASP A 58 -5.28 12.41 8.35
N LYS A 59 -6.27 13.29 8.43
CA LYS A 59 -7.67 12.90 8.69
C LYS A 59 -8.41 12.42 7.44
N TYR A 60 -8.22 13.08 6.30
CA TYR A 60 -9.09 12.91 5.13
C TYR A 60 -8.42 12.32 3.90
N PHE A 61 -7.09 12.15 3.90
CA PHE A 61 -6.32 11.73 2.71
C PHE A 61 -6.88 10.46 2.08
N GLU A 62 -6.97 9.39 2.85
CA GLU A 62 -7.41 8.09 2.35
C GLU A 62 -8.85 8.19 1.82
N ARG A 63 -9.73 8.82 2.57
CA ARG A 63 -11.14 8.98 2.17
C ARG A 63 -11.27 9.79 0.87
N THR A 64 -10.55 10.89 0.75
CA THR A 64 -10.58 11.75 -0.44
C THR A 64 -10.08 11.01 -1.67
N VAL A 65 -8.96 10.28 -1.55
CA VAL A 65 -8.40 9.48 -2.63
C VAL A 65 -9.39 8.38 -3.05
N LEU A 66 -9.98 7.67 -2.09
CA LEU A 66 -10.96 6.60 -2.38
C LEU A 66 -12.19 7.12 -3.09
N VAL A 67 -12.78 8.22 -2.60
CA VAL A 67 -13.96 8.82 -3.23
C VAL A 67 -13.61 9.33 -4.62
N GLY A 68 -12.46 9.99 -4.79
CA GLY A 68 -12.00 10.48 -6.09
C GLY A 68 -11.82 9.36 -7.11
N LEU A 69 -11.13 8.28 -6.73
CA LEU A 69 -10.92 7.12 -7.60
C LEU A 69 -12.25 6.42 -7.93
N TYR A 70 -13.13 6.23 -6.94
CA TYR A 70 -14.45 5.64 -7.16
C TYR A 70 -15.27 6.45 -8.15
N LEU A 71 -15.37 7.77 -7.97
CA LEU A 71 -16.09 8.64 -8.89
C LEU A 71 -15.48 8.64 -10.29
N THR A 72 -14.15 8.60 -10.39
CA THR A 72 -13.45 8.52 -11.68
C THR A 72 -13.79 7.21 -12.39
N ILE A 73 -13.73 6.07 -11.71
CA ILE A 73 -14.09 4.77 -12.28
C ILE A 73 -15.56 4.76 -12.71
N ALA A 74 -16.46 5.23 -11.84
CA ALA A 74 -17.89 5.29 -12.15
C ALA A 74 -18.17 6.18 -13.37
N THR A 75 -17.51 7.34 -13.46
CA THR A 75 -17.65 8.25 -14.60
C THR A 75 -17.14 7.65 -15.89
N VAL A 76 -15.96 7.01 -15.86
CA VAL A 76 -15.38 6.34 -17.05
C VAL A 76 -16.34 5.27 -17.56
N ILE A 77 -16.85 4.41 -16.68
CA ILE A 77 -17.78 3.33 -17.06
C ILE A 77 -19.10 3.94 -17.58
N PHE A 78 -19.65 4.93 -16.90
CA PHE A 78 -20.92 5.57 -17.30
C PHE A 78 -20.83 6.24 -18.68
N VAL A 79 -19.76 7.02 -18.90
CA VAL A 79 -19.52 7.67 -20.20
C VAL A 79 -19.35 6.66 -21.32
N GLU A 80 -18.64 5.54 -21.05
CA GLU A 80 -18.45 4.50 -22.04
C GLU A 80 -19.75 3.77 -22.37
N VAL A 81 -20.61 3.53 -21.40
CA VAL A 81 -21.96 2.99 -21.64
C VAL A 81 -22.74 3.89 -22.59
N ILE A 82 -22.76 5.19 -22.36
CA ILE A 82 -23.43 6.14 -23.27
C ILE A 82 -22.81 6.10 -24.67
N ARG A 83 -21.47 6.18 -24.76
CA ARG A 83 -20.76 6.13 -26.05
C ARG A 83 -21.08 4.87 -26.84
N ARG A 84 -21.10 3.73 -26.16
CA ARG A 84 -21.35 2.43 -26.80
C ARG A 84 -22.79 2.27 -27.26
N PHE A 85 -23.78 2.68 -26.44
CA PHE A 85 -25.19 2.41 -26.74
C PHE A 85 -25.86 3.54 -27.53
N VAL A 86 -25.45 4.81 -27.32
CA VAL A 86 -26.05 5.96 -28.00
C VAL A 86 -25.30 6.29 -29.29
N PHE A 87 -23.95 6.36 -29.21
CA PHE A 87 -23.14 6.77 -30.35
C PHE A 87 -22.56 5.59 -31.14
N GLN A 88 -22.70 4.35 -30.64
CA GLN A 88 -22.15 3.13 -31.24
C GLN A 88 -20.62 3.18 -31.48
N VAL A 89 -19.92 3.98 -30.67
CA VAL A 89 -18.47 4.14 -30.69
C VAL A 89 -17.87 3.66 -29.38
N GLN A 90 -16.89 2.77 -29.46
CA GLN A 90 -16.18 2.24 -28.29
C GLN A 90 -14.77 2.85 -28.19
N ALA A 91 -14.37 3.25 -27.00
CA ALA A 91 -12.99 3.63 -26.71
C ALA A 91 -12.21 2.39 -26.22
N PRO A 92 -11.15 1.94 -26.93
CA PRO A 92 -10.41 0.71 -26.50
C PRO A 92 -9.82 0.77 -25.09
N TRP A 93 -9.42 1.96 -24.63
CA TRP A 93 -8.85 2.15 -23.29
C TRP A 93 -9.88 2.09 -22.15
N SER A 94 -11.16 2.25 -22.44
CA SER A 94 -12.22 2.32 -21.42
C SER A 94 -12.40 1.02 -20.63
N THR A 95 -12.03 -0.10 -21.21
CA THR A 95 -12.08 -1.42 -20.56
C THR A 95 -10.80 -1.74 -19.77
N THR A 96 -9.69 -1.12 -20.15
CA THR A 96 -8.37 -1.40 -19.53
C THR A 96 -8.01 -0.46 -18.40
N LEU A 97 -8.43 0.80 -18.44
CA LEU A 97 -8.12 1.80 -17.41
C LEU A 97 -8.80 1.51 -16.05
N PRO A 98 -10.12 1.16 -15.96
CA PRO A 98 -10.78 0.94 -14.69
C PRO A 98 -10.13 -0.10 -13.78
N PRO A 99 -9.64 -1.26 -14.25
CA PRO A 99 -8.91 -2.23 -13.41
C PRO A 99 -7.66 -1.66 -12.74
N TYR A 100 -6.90 -0.79 -13.42
CA TYR A 100 -5.73 -0.14 -12.83
C TYR A 100 -6.09 0.88 -11.76
N LEU A 101 -7.14 1.67 -11.99
CA LEU A 101 -7.66 2.59 -10.98
C LEU A 101 -8.22 1.83 -9.77
N PHE A 102 -8.90 0.73 -10.01
CA PHE A 102 -9.41 -0.15 -8.97
C PHE A 102 -8.28 -0.79 -8.15
N LEU A 103 -7.16 -1.17 -8.79
CA LEU A 103 -5.97 -1.66 -8.12
C LEU A 103 -5.45 -0.63 -7.09
N ILE A 104 -5.32 0.63 -7.49
CA ILE A 104 -4.87 1.71 -6.58
C ILE A 104 -5.89 1.91 -5.45
N MET A 105 -7.18 1.97 -5.79
CA MET A 105 -8.26 2.14 -4.82
C MET A 105 -8.24 1.05 -3.76
N THR A 106 -8.07 -0.21 -4.16
CA THR A 106 -8.04 -1.36 -3.24
C THR A 106 -6.92 -1.25 -2.21
N TRP A 107 -5.71 -0.86 -2.63
CA TRP A 107 -4.56 -0.77 -1.72
C TRP A 107 -4.64 0.45 -0.79
N VAL A 108 -5.17 1.56 -1.26
CA VAL A 108 -5.44 2.72 -0.40
C VAL A 108 -6.57 2.40 0.59
N ALA A 109 -7.61 1.66 0.18
CA ALA A 109 -8.66 1.19 1.08
C ALA A 109 -8.11 0.24 2.17
N CYS A 110 -7.15 -0.62 1.81
CA CYS A 110 -6.48 -1.48 2.77
C CYS A 110 -5.75 -0.63 3.85
N ALA A 111 -5.03 0.42 3.46
CA ALA A 111 -4.39 1.33 4.40
C ALA A 111 -5.40 2.06 5.30
N ALA A 112 -6.54 2.49 4.76
CA ALA A 112 -7.63 3.11 5.52
C ALA A 112 -8.22 2.14 6.56
N ASN A 113 -8.43 0.87 6.19
CA ASN A 113 -8.90 -0.18 7.10
C ASN A 113 -7.90 -0.46 8.23
N VAL A 114 -6.60 -0.45 7.95
CA VAL A 114 -5.55 -0.57 8.98
C VAL A 114 -5.63 0.59 9.96
N LYS A 115 -5.78 1.82 9.47
CA LYS A 115 -5.92 3.03 10.30
C LYS A 115 -7.10 2.94 11.27
N THR A 116 -8.26 2.52 10.77
CA THR A 116 -9.50 2.42 11.56
C THR A 116 -9.60 1.14 12.37
N ARG A 117 -8.61 0.24 12.26
CA ARG A 117 -8.61 -1.09 12.91
C ARG A 117 -9.87 -1.91 12.60
N SER A 118 -10.50 -1.65 11.45
CA SER A 118 -11.78 -2.27 11.05
C SER A 118 -11.60 -3.63 10.36
N HIS A 119 -10.41 -4.24 10.42
CA HIS A 119 -10.28 -5.61 9.91
C HIS A 119 -11.02 -6.57 10.83
N LEU A 120 -11.46 -7.66 10.25
CA LEU A 120 -11.93 -8.85 10.96
C LEU A 120 -10.81 -9.33 11.90
N SER A 121 -10.76 -8.74 13.09
CA SER A 121 -9.92 -9.23 14.17
C SER A 121 -10.81 -10.07 15.07
N PHE A 122 -10.31 -11.19 15.56
CA PHE A 122 -10.97 -11.95 16.61
C PHE A 122 -10.91 -11.17 17.94
N SER A 123 -11.42 -9.92 17.90
CA SER A 123 -11.40 -8.99 19.04
C SER A 123 -12.11 -9.57 20.25
N GLU A 124 -13.21 -10.29 20.05
CA GLU A 124 -13.92 -10.97 21.12
C GLU A 124 -13.05 -11.99 21.84
N PHE A 125 -12.32 -12.81 21.08
CA PHE A 125 -11.41 -13.79 21.67
C PHE A 125 -10.24 -13.14 22.41
N ARG A 126 -9.74 -12.01 21.89
CA ARG A 126 -8.65 -11.25 22.53
C ARG A 126 -9.10 -10.58 23.83
N ASN A 127 -10.37 -10.19 23.96
CA ASN A 127 -10.90 -9.57 25.17
C ASN A 127 -10.87 -10.51 26.39
N PHE A 128 -10.92 -11.83 26.19
CA PHE A 128 -10.79 -12.82 27.28
C PHE A 128 -9.34 -13.09 27.69
N MET A 129 -8.35 -12.59 26.94
CA MET A 129 -6.95 -12.82 27.24
C MET A 129 -6.43 -11.83 28.28
N PRO A 130 -5.44 -12.23 29.11
CA PRO A 130 -4.74 -11.31 30.00
C PRO A 130 -4.00 -10.24 29.19
N ARG A 131 -3.90 -9.03 29.75
CA ARG A 131 -3.36 -7.83 29.08
C ARG A 131 -2.01 -8.05 28.37
N LYS A 132 -1.11 -8.83 28.96
CA LYS A 132 0.19 -9.16 28.36
C LYS A 132 0.04 -9.97 27.07
N MET A 133 -0.90 -10.90 27.02
CA MET A 133 -1.19 -11.68 25.81
C MET A 133 -1.87 -10.83 24.74
N GLN A 134 -2.79 -9.91 25.13
CA GLN A 134 -3.38 -8.95 24.19
C GLN A 134 -2.29 -8.13 23.49
N PHE A 135 -1.34 -7.59 24.24
CA PHE A 135 -0.23 -6.84 23.68
C PHE A 135 0.67 -7.72 22.79
N GLY A 136 0.93 -8.96 23.19
CA GLY A 136 1.67 -9.94 22.38
C GLY A 136 1.00 -10.18 21.02
N CYS A 137 -0.33 -10.29 20.97
CA CYS A 137 -1.08 -10.42 19.72
C CYS A 137 -0.96 -9.15 18.84
N LEU A 138 -1.01 -7.95 19.44
CA LEU A 138 -0.84 -6.70 18.68
C LEU A 138 0.59 -6.56 18.10
N CYS A 139 1.61 -6.99 18.85
CA CYS A 139 2.97 -7.08 18.33
C CYS A 139 3.07 -8.05 17.16
N LEU A 140 2.45 -9.24 17.28
CA LEU A 140 2.44 -10.23 16.21
C LEU A 140 1.76 -9.68 14.95
N ASP A 141 0.60 -9.04 15.09
CA ASP A 141 -0.10 -8.39 13.97
C ASP A 141 0.79 -7.35 13.28
N THR A 142 1.47 -6.51 14.05
CA THR A 142 2.39 -5.50 13.53
C THR A 142 3.53 -6.13 12.75
N ILE A 143 4.16 -7.18 13.28
CA ILE A 143 5.25 -7.90 12.62
C ILE A 143 4.75 -8.54 11.31
N LEU A 144 3.59 -9.18 11.32
CA LEU A 144 3.00 -9.80 10.14
C LEU A 144 2.70 -8.76 9.05
N TRP A 145 2.09 -7.62 9.42
CA TRP A 145 1.82 -6.54 8.47
C TRP A 145 3.11 -5.96 7.86
N LEU A 146 4.13 -5.68 8.68
CA LEU A 146 5.40 -5.16 8.18
C LEU A 146 6.15 -6.18 7.31
N THR A 147 6.15 -7.45 7.70
CA THR A 147 6.77 -8.53 6.90
C THR A 147 6.07 -8.63 5.54
N PHE A 148 4.75 -8.64 5.54
CA PHE A 148 4.00 -8.69 4.29
C PHE A 148 4.23 -7.43 3.43
N SER A 149 4.32 -6.25 4.06
CA SER A 149 4.66 -4.99 3.39
C SER A 149 6.02 -5.07 2.69
N VAL A 150 7.03 -5.66 3.32
CA VAL A 150 8.36 -5.86 2.69
C VAL A 150 8.25 -6.70 1.43
N VAL A 151 7.50 -7.80 1.50
CA VAL A 151 7.31 -8.67 0.34
C VAL A 151 6.59 -7.93 -0.79
N VAL A 152 5.49 -7.24 -0.49
CA VAL A 152 4.70 -6.56 -1.51
C VAL A 152 5.44 -5.35 -2.09
N VAL A 153 6.06 -4.50 -1.28
CA VAL A 153 6.83 -3.34 -1.77
C VAL A 153 7.95 -3.80 -2.70
N THR A 154 8.72 -4.82 -2.30
CA THR A 154 9.85 -5.31 -3.11
C THR A 154 9.37 -5.91 -4.43
N THR A 155 8.34 -6.75 -4.41
CA THR A 155 7.85 -7.44 -5.61
C THR A 155 7.14 -6.47 -6.56
N THR A 156 6.33 -5.56 -6.05
CA THR A 156 5.59 -4.60 -6.90
C THR A 156 6.46 -3.49 -7.44
N PHE A 157 7.47 -3.05 -6.69
CA PHE A 157 8.48 -2.12 -7.21
C PHE A 157 9.28 -2.74 -8.34
N ARG A 158 9.70 -4.01 -8.19
CA ARG A 158 10.32 -4.77 -9.28
C ARG A 158 9.40 -4.88 -10.50
N GLN A 159 8.10 -5.13 -10.29
CA GLN A 159 7.12 -5.19 -11.39
C GLN A 159 6.98 -3.84 -12.10
N ALA A 160 6.97 -2.74 -11.36
CA ALA A 160 6.94 -1.39 -11.94
C ALA A 160 8.21 -1.14 -12.78
N ALA A 161 9.40 -1.47 -12.26
CA ALA A 161 10.66 -1.35 -12.98
C ALA A 161 10.70 -2.23 -14.24
N ASN A 162 10.21 -3.47 -14.16
CA ASN A 162 10.12 -4.37 -15.32
C ASN A 162 9.13 -3.85 -16.37
N SER A 163 8.01 -3.27 -15.97
CA SER A 163 7.05 -2.65 -16.88
C SER A 163 7.65 -1.41 -17.57
N ALA A 164 8.44 -0.63 -16.84
CA ALA A 164 9.14 0.54 -17.38
C ALA A 164 10.22 0.13 -18.37
N SER A 165 11.06 -0.87 -18.05
CA SER A 165 12.14 -1.34 -18.91
C SER A 165 11.66 -1.94 -20.23
N ASN A 166 10.46 -2.55 -20.22
CA ASN A 166 9.86 -3.13 -21.43
C ASN A 166 8.91 -2.15 -22.15
N PHE A 167 8.84 -0.89 -21.74
CA PHE A 167 7.94 0.12 -22.32
C PHE A 167 6.50 -0.38 -22.49
N GLN A 168 5.99 -1.11 -21.50
CA GLN A 168 4.64 -1.66 -21.57
C GLN A 168 3.60 -0.55 -21.61
N ILE A 169 2.83 -0.50 -22.70
CA ILE A 169 1.78 0.48 -22.93
C ILE A 169 0.44 -0.11 -22.49
N LEU A 170 -0.43 0.74 -21.94
CA LEU A 170 -1.80 0.39 -21.59
C LEU A 170 -2.58 0.11 -22.87
N LEU A 171 -3.17 -1.07 -23.00
CA LEU A 171 -3.91 -1.48 -24.18
C LEU A 171 -5.03 -0.47 -24.48
N GLY A 172 -5.13 -0.10 -25.77
CA GLY A 172 -6.11 0.87 -26.24
C GLY A 172 -5.73 2.34 -26.06
N THR A 173 -4.50 2.61 -25.61
CA THR A 173 -3.91 3.95 -25.55
C THR A 173 -2.65 4.00 -26.42
N ASP A 174 -2.30 5.19 -26.91
CA ASP A 174 -1.14 5.33 -27.81
C ASP A 174 0.19 5.36 -27.02
N ASN A 175 0.23 6.01 -25.84
CA ASN A 175 1.49 6.27 -25.13
C ASN A 175 1.38 6.21 -23.59
N VAL A 176 0.31 5.70 -23.02
CA VAL A 176 0.17 5.61 -21.56
C VAL A 176 0.90 4.37 -21.05
N LEU A 177 1.98 4.58 -20.30
CA LEU A 177 2.80 3.49 -19.78
C LEU A 177 2.15 2.85 -18.54
N GLN A 178 2.14 1.52 -18.48
CA GLN A 178 1.52 0.77 -17.38
C GLN A 178 2.24 0.98 -16.04
N TRP A 179 3.56 1.22 -16.05
CA TRP A 179 4.33 1.41 -14.82
C TRP A 179 3.86 2.62 -13.99
N TRP A 180 3.22 3.62 -14.62
CA TRP A 180 2.62 4.75 -13.90
C TRP A 180 1.57 4.29 -12.89
N PHE A 181 0.83 3.24 -13.21
CA PHE A 181 -0.18 2.67 -12.29
C PHE A 181 0.48 1.72 -11.29
N TYR A 182 1.44 0.91 -11.72
CA TYR A 182 2.10 -0.04 -10.83
C TYR A 182 2.88 0.62 -9.70
N ILE A 183 3.47 1.81 -9.91
CA ILE A 183 4.22 2.52 -8.88
C ILE A 183 3.35 2.98 -7.70
N PHE A 184 2.04 3.15 -7.90
CA PHE A 184 1.13 3.48 -6.81
C PHE A 184 0.94 2.33 -5.83
N VAL A 185 1.19 1.09 -6.21
CA VAL A 185 1.07 -0.06 -5.31
C VAL A 185 2.11 -0.01 -4.18
N PRO A 186 3.43 0.05 -4.45
CA PRO A 186 4.40 0.19 -3.36
C PRO A 186 4.21 1.47 -2.53
N ILE A 187 3.78 2.58 -3.15
CA ILE A 187 3.46 3.82 -2.43
C ILE A 187 2.29 3.59 -1.45
N SER A 188 1.22 2.93 -1.88
CA SER A 188 0.08 2.60 -1.01
C SER A 188 0.46 1.67 0.13
N TRP A 189 1.43 0.77 -0.10
CA TRP A 189 1.95 -0.11 0.95
C TRP A 189 2.89 0.59 1.92
N LEU A 190 3.61 1.63 1.50
CA LEU A 190 4.31 2.52 2.42
C LEU A 190 3.33 3.32 3.28
N LEU A 191 2.22 3.80 2.71
CA LEU A 191 1.12 4.42 3.47
C LEU A 191 0.54 3.43 4.49
N LEU A 192 0.27 2.19 4.09
CA LEU A 192 -0.21 1.14 4.99
C LEU A 192 0.78 0.90 6.13
N SER A 193 2.07 0.81 5.83
CA SER A 193 3.13 0.64 6.83
C SER A 193 3.19 1.82 7.80
N ALA A 194 2.95 3.05 7.32
CA ALA A 194 2.84 4.25 8.15
C ALA A 194 1.70 4.09 9.17
N ARG A 195 0.52 3.60 8.74
CA ARG A 195 -0.63 3.38 9.62
C ARG A 195 -0.42 2.23 10.61
N VAL A 196 0.29 1.17 10.19
CA VAL A 196 0.71 0.08 11.10
C VAL A 196 1.63 0.61 12.20
N LEU A 197 2.64 1.41 11.85
CA LEU A 197 3.58 2.01 12.83
C LEU A 197 2.87 3.00 13.75
N GLU A 198 1.91 3.77 13.26
CA GLU A 198 1.08 4.67 14.06
C GLU A 198 0.28 3.90 15.09
N ASN A 199 -0.46 2.87 14.66
CA ASN A 199 -1.24 1.99 15.55
C ASN A 199 -0.35 1.34 16.61
N PHE A 200 0.83 0.85 16.23
CA PHE A 200 1.77 0.25 17.15
C PHE A 200 2.29 1.25 18.20
N SER A 201 2.56 2.50 17.79
CA SER A 201 2.98 3.55 18.72
C SER A 201 1.88 3.90 19.73
N GLU A 202 0.61 3.88 19.32
CA GLU A 202 -0.55 4.05 20.19
C GLU A 202 -0.72 2.88 21.18
N ASP A 203 -0.52 1.65 20.72
CA ASP A 203 -0.61 0.46 21.56
C ASP A 203 0.45 0.48 22.67
N ILE A 204 1.67 0.93 22.35
CA ILE A 204 2.72 1.13 23.37
C ILE A 204 2.31 2.20 24.39
N LYS A 205 1.71 3.32 23.94
CA LYS A 205 1.24 4.38 24.84
C LYS A 205 0.11 3.87 25.74
N LYS A 206 -0.88 3.15 25.19
CA LYS A 206 -1.98 2.52 25.94
C LYS A 206 -1.46 1.49 26.96
N LEU A 207 -0.44 0.71 26.59
CA LEU A 207 0.20 -0.23 27.51
C LEU A 207 0.83 0.49 28.72
N LYS A 208 1.55 1.58 28.49
CA LYS A 208 2.23 2.37 29.53
C LYS A 208 1.24 3.12 30.42
N SER A 209 0.17 3.68 29.86
CA SER A 209 -0.83 4.47 30.59
C SER A 209 -1.85 3.63 31.37
N GLY A 210 -1.87 2.31 31.17
CA GLY A 210 -2.88 1.45 31.81
C GLY A 210 -4.24 1.44 31.10
N ALA A 211 -4.42 2.19 30.00
CA ALA A 211 -5.66 2.25 29.24
C ALA A 211 -6.03 0.90 28.57
N PRO A 212 -7.29 0.63 28.24
CA PRO A 212 -7.69 -0.58 27.53
C PRO A 212 -6.99 -0.65 26.16
N LEU A 213 -6.41 -1.80 25.83
CA LEU A 213 -5.69 -2.03 24.57
C LEU A 213 -6.64 -2.22 23.39
N LEU A 214 -7.79 -2.87 23.66
CA LEU A 214 -8.83 -3.14 22.67
C LEU A 214 -10.02 -2.23 22.96
N GLU A 215 -10.41 -1.44 21.97
CA GLU A 215 -11.68 -0.74 21.99
C GLU A 215 -12.75 -1.70 21.48
N GLN A 216 -13.78 -1.95 22.28
CA GLN A 216 -14.96 -2.62 21.77
C GLN A 216 -15.56 -1.71 20.71
N SER A 217 -15.51 -2.14 19.44
CA SER A 217 -16.35 -1.53 18.42
C SER A 217 -17.79 -1.82 18.86
N ALA A 218 -18.47 -0.81 19.35
CA ALA A 218 -19.89 -0.89 19.63
C ALA A 218 -20.60 -1.13 18.28
N ILE A 219 -20.79 -2.40 17.95
CA ILE A 219 -21.70 -2.81 16.88
C ILE A 219 -23.08 -2.45 17.41
N GLY A 220 -23.64 -1.31 17.01
CA GLY A 220 -25.02 -0.96 17.27
C GLY A 220 -25.32 0.34 18.02
N SER A 221 -24.47 1.38 17.89
CA SER A 221 -24.83 2.72 18.34
C SER A 221 -24.72 3.73 17.19
N GLU A 222 -25.61 3.60 16.23
CA GLU A 222 -26.14 4.69 15.41
C GLU A 222 -27.61 4.42 15.14
#